data_6e44c341cdceaaabb35ed5094f843118
#
_entry.id   6e44c341cdceaaabb35ed5094f843118
#
_cell.length_a   1.000
_cell.length_b   1.000
_cell.length_c   1.000
_cell.angle_alpha   90.00
_cell.angle_beta   90.00
_cell.angle_gamma   90.00
#
_symmetry.space_group_name_H-M   'P 1'
#
loop_
_entity.id
_entity.type
_entity.pdbx_description
1 polymer ?
#
loop_
_entity_poly.entity_id
_entity_poly.type
_entity_poly.pdbx_seq_one_letter_code
_entity_poly.pdbx_strand_id
1 'polypeptide(L)'
;LLVDQSEHHPRMVKSDQRPIIKFPKSEIFYEIVSPMSAPEYTPSSMVIQFQIEPGGHDSEEFLTHPSEEIVILLQGEADMVLGETSYHLNAGDSLVVRPNMPHRTINTGETPAIGFCVMTPMGWTT
;
A
#
# COMPACT_ATOMS: atom_id res chain seq x y z
N LEU A 1 13.07 -4.61 3.44
CA LEU A 1 12.32 -4.02 4.54
C LEU A 1 12.07 -5.03 5.64
N LEU A 2 12.54 -4.75 6.82
CA LEU A 2 12.33 -5.59 7.99
C LEU A 2 11.37 -4.91 8.96
N VAL A 3 10.40 -5.64 9.42
CA VAL A 3 9.47 -5.19 10.46
C VAL A 3 9.68 -6.07 11.67
N ASP A 4 9.87 -5.44 12.83
CA ASP A 4 9.97 -6.18 14.08
C ASP A 4 8.59 -6.72 14.45
N GLN A 5 8.49 -8.03 14.50
CA GLN A 5 7.24 -8.73 14.80
C GLN A 5 7.18 -9.25 16.23
N SER A 6 8.21 -9.00 17.02
CA SER A 6 8.30 -9.59 18.37
C SER A 6 7.17 -9.12 19.30
N GLU A 7 6.63 -7.94 19.06
CA GLU A 7 5.57 -7.37 19.88
C GLU A 7 4.18 -7.48 19.26
N HIS A 8 4.08 -8.10 18.08
CA HIS A 8 2.83 -8.22 17.37
C HIS A 8 2.07 -9.47 17.77
N HIS A 9 0.75 -9.30 17.94
CA HIS A 9 -0.14 -10.44 18.17
C HIS A 9 -0.50 -11.06 16.83
N PRO A 10 -0.38 -12.39 16.68
CA PRO A 10 -0.60 -13.03 15.39
C PRO A 10 -2.02 -12.90 14.84
N ARG A 11 -3.00 -12.61 15.68
CA ARG A 11 -4.42 -12.59 15.29
C ARG A 11 -5.03 -11.21 15.24
N MET A 12 -4.41 -10.23 15.85
CA MET A 12 -5.00 -8.90 15.94
C MET A 12 -3.93 -7.82 15.98
N VAL A 13 -4.18 -6.75 15.24
CA VAL A 13 -3.38 -5.52 15.29
C VAL A 13 -4.33 -4.38 15.66
N LYS A 14 -4.04 -3.71 16.78
CA LYS A 14 -4.82 -2.54 17.16
C LYS A 14 -4.43 -1.33 16.33
N SER A 15 -5.38 -0.45 16.04
CA SER A 15 -5.16 0.69 15.16
C SER A 15 -4.06 1.65 15.63
N ASP A 16 -3.82 1.73 16.94
CA ASP A 16 -2.78 2.57 17.51
C ASP A 16 -1.41 1.86 17.62
N GLN A 17 -1.33 0.62 17.15
CA GLN A 17 -0.11 -0.20 17.23
C GLN A 17 0.38 -0.64 15.84
N ARG A 18 -0.11 -0.04 14.77
CA ARG A 18 0.29 -0.37 13.41
C ARG A 18 1.73 0.06 13.15
N PRO A 19 2.59 -0.80 12.60
CA PRO A 19 3.89 -0.37 12.15
C PRO A 19 3.77 0.68 11.05
N ILE A 20 4.54 1.74 11.16
CA ILE A 20 4.59 2.80 10.15
C ILE A 20 5.88 2.65 9.37
N ILE A 21 5.77 2.71 8.05
CA ILE A 21 6.91 2.58 7.15
C ILE A 21 6.98 3.84 6.30
N LYS A 22 8.13 4.49 6.34
CA LYS A 22 8.40 5.68 5.55
C LYS A 22 9.74 5.50 4.86
N PHE A 23 9.75 5.70 3.55
CA PHE A 23 10.98 5.61 2.77
C PHE A 23 11.60 6.99 2.61
N PRO A 24 12.94 7.09 2.68
CA PRO A 24 13.63 8.35 2.40
C PRO A 24 13.27 8.85 1.00
N LYS A 25 13.10 10.15 0.84
CA LYS A 25 12.78 10.79 -0.44
C LYS A 25 11.42 10.39 -1.03
N SER A 26 10.56 9.78 -0.27
CA SER A 26 9.21 9.42 -0.68
C SER A 26 8.21 10.36 -0.03
N GLU A 27 7.17 10.72 -0.77
CA GLU A 27 6.07 11.55 -0.28
C GLU A 27 4.89 10.70 0.15
N ILE A 28 5.12 9.40 0.24
CA ILE A 28 4.13 8.43 0.71
C ILE A 28 4.62 7.81 2.01
N PHE A 29 3.70 7.55 2.90
CA PHE A 29 3.99 6.67 4.03
C PHE A 29 2.92 5.59 4.15
N TYR A 30 3.29 4.50 4.79
CA TYR A 30 2.46 3.32 4.91
C TYR A 30 2.29 2.92 6.35
N GLU A 31 1.10 2.40 6.67
CA GLU A 31 0.86 1.68 7.91
C GLU A 31 0.50 0.23 7.58
N ILE A 32 1.11 -0.71 8.27
CA ILE A 32 0.74 -2.12 8.12
C ILE A 32 -0.50 -2.36 8.99
N VAL A 33 -1.60 -2.69 8.34
CA VAL A 33 -2.92 -2.78 8.99
C VAL A 33 -3.22 -4.19 9.47
N SER A 34 -2.83 -5.17 8.67
CA SER A 34 -3.14 -6.57 8.94
C SER A 34 -2.09 -7.24 9.80
N PRO A 35 -2.45 -8.31 10.52
CA PRO A 35 -1.48 -9.11 11.25
C PRO A 35 -0.41 -9.69 10.33
N MET A 36 0.81 -9.73 10.81
CA MET A 36 1.96 -10.28 10.11
C MET A 36 2.15 -11.76 10.46
N SER A 37 3.20 -12.37 9.91
CA SER A 37 3.52 -13.77 10.18
C SER A 37 3.78 -14.03 11.65
N ALA A 38 3.35 -15.19 12.11
CA ALA A 38 3.62 -15.70 13.45
C ALA A 38 3.98 -17.18 13.33
N PRO A 39 4.59 -17.77 14.38
CA PRO A 39 4.99 -19.17 14.31
C PRO A 39 3.87 -20.15 13.96
N GLU A 40 2.63 -19.86 14.42
CA GLU A 40 1.51 -20.77 14.19
C GLU A 40 0.77 -20.53 12.88
N TYR A 41 0.95 -19.36 12.27
CA TYR A 41 0.24 -19.04 11.04
C TYR A 41 0.85 -17.85 10.33
N THR A 42 0.90 -17.93 9.01
CA THR A 42 1.32 -16.82 8.15
C THR A 42 0.17 -16.47 7.20
N PRO A 43 -0.40 -15.27 7.30
CA PRO A 43 -1.44 -14.85 6.36
C PRO A 43 -0.92 -14.81 4.91
N SER A 44 -1.78 -15.17 3.97
CA SER A 44 -1.45 -15.07 2.55
C SER A 44 -1.42 -13.64 2.05
N SER A 45 -2.19 -12.77 2.68
CA SER A 45 -2.36 -11.38 2.25
C SER A 45 -1.85 -10.42 3.29
N MET A 46 -1.44 -9.23 2.84
CA MET A 46 -1.07 -8.13 3.70
C MET A 46 -1.90 -6.91 3.31
N VAL A 47 -2.48 -6.25 4.31
CA VAL A 47 -3.22 -5.00 4.09
C VAL A 47 -2.38 -3.85 4.62
N ILE A 48 -2.16 -2.87 3.77
CA ILE A 48 -1.47 -1.64 4.15
C ILE A 48 -2.39 -0.45 3.89
N GLN A 49 -2.26 0.57 4.73
CA GLN A 49 -2.87 1.87 4.45
C GLN A 49 -1.79 2.79 3.94
N PHE A 50 -2.07 3.48 2.84
CA PHE A 50 -1.15 4.46 2.29
C PHE A 50 -1.71 5.87 2.44
N GLN A 51 -0.83 6.84 2.54
CA GLN A 51 -1.18 8.25 2.49
C GLN A 51 -0.16 8.98 1.63
N ILE A 52 -0.65 9.67 0.61
CA ILE A 52 0.17 10.46 -0.30
C ILE A 52 -0.28 11.91 -0.21
N GLU A 53 0.65 12.81 0.07
CA GLU A 53 0.37 14.23 0.13
C GLU A 53 0.04 14.80 -1.26
N PRO A 54 -0.69 15.92 -1.34
CA PRO A 54 -1.03 16.52 -2.63
C PRO A 54 0.21 16.78 -3.49
N GLY A 55 0.14 16.39 -4.76
CA GLY A 55 1.26 16.49 -5.69
C GLY A 55 2.32 15.41 -5.52
N GLY A 56 2.21 14.58 -4.49
CA GLY A 56 3.15 13.50 -4.23
C GLY A 56 2.89 12.26 -5.07
N HIS A 57 3.84 11.34 -4.99
CA HIS A 57 3.75 10.05 -5.68
C HIS A 57 4.47 9.00 -4.85
N ASP A 58 4.15 7.72 -5.11
CA ASP A 58 4.77 6.61 -4.40
C ASP A 58 6.21 6.38 -4.86
N SER A 59 6.52 6.67 -6.12
CA SER A 59 7.86 6.54 -6.65
C SER A 59 8.00 7.40 -7.91
N GLU A 60 9.22 7.87 -8.18
CA GLU A 60 9.52 8.54 -9.44
C GLU A 60 9.56 7.55 -10.60
N GLU A 61 9.92 6.30 -10.33
CA GLU A 61 9.96 5.24 -11.32
C GLU A 61 8.81 4.28 -11.12
N PHE A 62 8.51 3.50 -12.17
CA PHE A 62 7.51 2.45 -12.05
C PHE A 62 7.98 1.38 -11.08
N LEU A 63 7.06 0.95 -10.22
CA LEU A 63 7.27 -0.15 -9.30
C LEU A 63 6.78 -1.45 -9.93
N THR A 64 7.46 -2.55 -9.63
CA THR A 64 6.99 -3.89 -9.97
C THR A 64 7.18 -4.81 -8.78
N HIS A 65 6.24 -5.71 -8.59
CA HIS A 65 6.36 -6.75 -7.57
C HIS A 65 5.53 -7.98 -7.98
N PRO A 66 5.89 -9.16 -7.46
CA PRO A 66 5.19 -10.39 -7.84
C PRO A 66 3.80 -10.54 -7.21
N SER A 67 3.45 -9.70 -6.26
CA SER A 67 2.13 -9.74 -5.62
C SER A 67 1.06 -9.13 -6.51
N GLU A 68 -0.14 -9.69 -6.46
CA GLU A 68 -1.34 -8.99 -6.87
C GLU A 68 -1.64 -7.91 -5.85
N GLU A 69 -2.11 -6.76 -6.30
CA GLU A 69 -2.45 -5.65 -5.42
C GLU A 69 -3.84 -5.15 -5.75
N ILE A 70 -4.72 -5.10 -4.75
CA ILE A 70 -6.01 -4.45 -4.88
C ILE A 70 -5.92 -3.13 -4.12
N VAL A 71 -6.20 -2.05 -4.82
CA VAL A 71 -6.15 -0.69 -4.25
C VAL A 71 -7.57 -0.18 -4.09
N ILE A 72 -7.88 0.33 -2.91
CA ILE A 72 -9.18 0.96 -2.63
C ILE A 72 -8.89 2.35 -2.09
N LEU A 73 -9.31 3.38 -2.82
CA LEU A 73 -9.14 4.75 -2.37
C LEU A 73 -10.28 5.13 -1.43
N LEU A 74 -9.95 5.67 -0.27
CA LEU A 74 -10.92 6.04 0.76
C LEU A 74 -11.17 7.54 0.83
N GLN A 75 -10.13 8.33 0.61
CA GLN A 75 -10.21 9.80 0.67
C GLN A 75 -9.33 10.40 -0.42
N GLY A 76 -9.75 11.55 -0.92
CA GLY A 76 -9.01 12.27 -1.95
C GLY A 76 -9.20 11.68 -3.32
N GLU A 77 -8.25 11.94 -4.19
CA GLU A 77 -8.21 11.43 -5.56
C GLU A 77 -6.78 11.13 -5.95
N ALA A 78 -6.60 10.23 -6.90
CA ALA A 78 -5.27 9.83 -7.34
C ALA A 78 -5.32 9.25 -8.74
N ASP A 79 -4.22 9.40 -9.47
CA ASP A 79 -4.03 8.67 -10.72
C ASP A 79 -3.15 7.47 -10.47
N MET A 80 -3.58 6.31 -10.93
CA MET A 80 -2.74 5.12 -10.97
C MET A 80 -2.38 4.82 -12.42
N VAL A 81 -1.09 4.80 -12.70
CA VAL A 81 -0.57 4.50 -14.02
C VAL A 81 -0.14 3.04 -14.03
N LEU A 82 -0.80 2.24 -14.87
CA LEU A 82 -0.48 0.83 -15.06
C LEU A 82 0.08 0.66 -16.47
N GLY A 83 1.40 0.46 -16.57
CA GLY A 83 2.04 0.42 -17.87
C GLY A 83 1.82 1.73 -18.62
N GLU A 84 1.07 1.68 -19.72
CA GLU A 84 0.78 2.85 -20.54
C GLU A 84 -0.60 3.47 -20.29
N THR A 85 -1.38 2.92 -19.37
CA THR A 85 -2.74 3.37 -19.12
C THR A 85 -2.83 4.05 -17.75
N SER A 86 -3.44 5.22 -17.72
CA SER A 86 -3.69 5.96 -16.47
C SER A 86 -5.14 5.84 -16.08
N TYR A 87 -5.39 5.54 -14.82
CA TYR A 87 -6.73 5.44 -14.24
C TYR A 87 -6.89 6.49 -13.15
N HIS A 88 -7.91 7.31 -13.26
CA HIS A 88 -8.22 8.28 -12.22
C HIS A 88 -9.17 7.66 -11.21
N LEU A 89 -8.76 7.65 -9.95
CA LEU A 89 -9.55 7.12 -8.84
C LEU A 89 -10.09 8.26 -8.00
N ASN A 90 -11.38 8.19 -7.73
CA ASN A 90 -12.02 9.01 -6.70
C ASN A 90 -12.28 8.17 -5.47
N ALA A 91 -12.58 8.83 -4.35
CA ALA A 91 -12.87 8.11 -3.11
C ALA A 91 -13.98 7.07 -3.32
N GLY A 92 -13.74 5.85 -2.89
CA GLY A 92 -14.62 4.71 -3.07
C GLY A 92 -14.30 3.82 -4.27
N ASP A 93 -13.45 4.28 -5.17
CA ASP A 93 -13.06 3.49 -6.34
C ASP A 93 -11.98 2.47 -5.98
N SER A 94 -11.94 1.39 -6.74
CA SER A 94 -10.93 0.35 -6.56
C SER A 94 -10.35 -0.09 -7.89
N LEU A 95 -9.15 -0.67 -7.82
CA LEU A 95 -8.39 -1.07 -8.99
C LEU A 95 -7.54 -2.28 -8.63
N VAL A 96 -7.34 -3.19 -9.58
CA VAL A 96 -6.41 -4.30 -9.38
C VAL A 96 -5.14 -4.05 -10.20
N VAL A 97 -4.00 -4.25 -9.54
CA VAL A 97 -2.68 -4.29 -10.18
C VAL A 97 -2.25 -5.75 -10.24
N ARG A 98 -2.12 -6.27 -11.45
CA ARG A 98 -1.73 -7.67 -11.65
C ARG A 98 -0.27 -7.89 -11.25
N PRO A 99 0.11 -9.14 -10.93
CA PRO A 99 1.52 -9.43 -10.63
C PRO A 99 2.45 -8.94 -11.74
N ASN A 100 3.53 -8.31 -11.33
CA ASN A 100 4.59 -7.80 -12.21
C ASN A 100 4.17 -6.69 -13.18
N MET A 101 3.02 -6.08 -12.97
CA MET A 101 2.60 -4.94 -13.77
C MET A 101 3.32 -3.68 -13.29
N PRO A 102 4.07 -2.99 -14.16
CA PRO A 102 4.68 -1.71 -13.78
C PRO A 102 3.61 -0.68 -13.43
N HIS A 103 3.74 -0.04 -12.29
CA HIS A 103 2.73 0.90 -11.82
C HIS A 103 3.31 2.04 -10.99
N ARG A 104 2.59 3.16 -10.96
CA ARG A 104 2.87 4.32 -10.13
C ARG A 104 1.56 4.92 -9.66
N THR A 105 1.58 5.55 -8.50
CA THR A 105 0.43 6.27 -7.96
C THR A 105 0.82 7.73 -7.71
N ILE A 106 0.00 8.65 -8.18
CA ILE A 106 0.25 10.09 -8.09
C ILE A 106 -1.00 10.74 -7.49
N ASN A 107 -0.81 11.53 -6.44
CA ASN A 107 -1.91 12.32 -5.91
C ASN A 107 -2.09 13.57 -6.77
N THR A 108 -3.14 13.58 -7.56
CA THR A 108 -3.47 14.69 -8.47
C THR A 108 -4.45 15.69 -7.86
N GLY A 109 -4.89 15.44 -6.63
CA GLY A 109 -5.83 16.29 -5.93
C GLY A 109 -5.18 17.35 -5.07
N GLU A 110 -6.01 18.02 -4.28
CA GLU A 110 -5.59 19.09 -3.38
C GLU A 110 -5.58 18.68 -1.91
N THR A 111 -6.01 17.45 -1.61
CA THR A 111 -6.04 16.89 -0.27
C THR A 111 -5.25 15.59 -0.24
N PRO A 112 -4.85 15.10 0.94
CA PRO A 112 -4.16 13.81 1.02
C PRO A 112 -5.00 12.69 0.40
N ALA A 113 -4.35 11.80 -0.35
CA ALA A 113 -4.96 10.59 -0.87
C ALA A 113 -4.67 9.46 0.12
N ILE A 114 -5.73 8.88 0.64
CA ILE A 114 -5.63 7.80 1.65
C ILE A 114 -6.41 6.60 1.15
N GLY A 115 -5.79 5.43 1.21
CA GLY A 115 -6.44 4.21 0.78
C GLY A 115 -5.81 2.97 1.38
N PHE A 116 -6.38 1.83 1.01
CA PHE A 116 -5.85 0.53 1.38
C PHE A 116 -5.31 -0.18 0.14
N CYS A 117 -4.20 -0.91 0.35
CA CYS A 117 -3.70 -1.88 -0.61
C CYS A 117 -3.78 -3.26 0.03
N VAL A 118 -4.33 -4.21 -0.70
CA VAL A 118 -4.33 -5.62 -0.29
C VAL A 118 -3.39 -6.36 -1.22
N MET A 119 -2.30 -6.86 -0.68
CA MET A 119 -1.25 -7.55 -1.43
C MET A 119 -1.29 -9.05 -1.16
N THR A 120 -1.32 -9.86 -2.22
CA THR A 120 -1.33 -11.32 -2.14
C THR A 120 -0.38 -11.90 -3.20
N PRO A 121 0.61 -12.69 -2.81
CA PRO A 121 1.08 -12.93 -1.44
C PRO A 121 1.67 -11.67 -0.81
N MET A 122 2.01 -11.74 0.47
CA MET A 122 2.63 -10.60 1.16
C MET A 122 3.82 -10.06 0.37
N GLY A 123 3.77 -8.75 0.03
CA GLY A 123 4.74 -8.19 -0.90
C GLY A 123 6.01 -7.64 -0.27
N TRP A 124 6.05 -7.44 1.04
CA TRP A 124 7.20 -6.83 1.71
C TRP A 124 7.90 -7.83 2.60
N THR A 125 8.52 -8.78 1.95
CA THR A 125 9.42 -9.74 2.58
C THR A 125 10.84 -9.39 2.17
N THR A 126 11.67 -9.11 3.09
CA THR A 126 13.08 -8.87 2.80
C THR A 126 13.94 -9.87 3.54
#